data_39e3bae10de2750de808f6a420d19f02
#
_entry.id   39e3bae10de2750de808f6a420d19f02
#
_cell.length_a   1.000
_cell.length_b   1.000
_cell.length_c   1.000
_cell.angle_alpha   90.00
_cell.angle_beta   90.00
_cell.angle_gamma   90.00
#
_symmetry.space_group_name_H-M   'P 1'
#
loop_
_entity.id
_entity.type
_entity.pdbx_description
1 polymer ?
#
loop_
_entity_poly.entity_id
_entity_poly.type
_entity_poly.pdbx_seq_one_letter_code
_entity_poly.pdbx_strand_id
1 'polypeptide(L)'
;PSGHRSRRRRHAGAAPPPGNPVQDMESFQKMHGLDNDALKNVYKQFLAVDTDKSGLVDINEFCRLLRVERSQFVERLFGMFDTDKSGTIDLKEFVVGLSNVGTAAREDKVKFAFQVFDLDGSGTIDADELKKIVKATNMASTKQLDRKTEWLMKQCDTDGDGNISYEEFVNLAKKFPNIVFPAYSLASGLGGLNK
;
A
#
# COMPACT_ATOMS: atom_id res chain seq x y z
N PRO A 1 -11.50 13.14 -58.63
CA PRO A 1 -12.18 13.49 -57.39
C PRO A 1 -11.50 12.84 -56.21
N SER A 2 -10.67 13.63 -55.55
CA SER A 2 -9.80 13.24 -54.44
C SER A 2 -10.53 13.54 -53.14
N GLY A 3 -10.94 12.47 -52.43
CA GLY A 3 -11.56 12.56 -51.12
C GLY A 3 -10.51 12.72 -50.02
N HIS A 4 -10.35 13.90 -49.48
CA HIS A 4 -9.59 14.16 -48.26
C HIS A 4 -10.37 13.62 -47.04
N ARG A 5 -9.92 12.53 -46.47
CA ARG A 5 -10.40 12.08 -45.17
C ARG A 5 -9.62 12.84 -44.07
N SER A 6 -10.26 13.83 -43.52
CA SER A 6 -9.84 14.55 -42.32
C SER A 6 -9.79 13.58 -41.14
N ARG A 7 -8.58 13.25 -40.63
CA ARG A 7 -8.36 12.54 -39.35
C ARG A 7 -8.68 13.53 -38.22
N ARG A 8 -9.84 13.36 -37.61
CA ARG A 8 -10.16 14.01 -36.33
C ARG A 8 -9.16 13.52 -35.28
N ARG A 9 -8.25 14.40 -34.87
CA ARG A 9 -7.44 14.21 -33.66
C ARG A 9 -8.42 14.18 -32.48
N ARG A 10 -8.47 13.03 -31.77
CA ARG A 10 -9.13 12.96 -30.47
C ARG A 10 -8.30 13.82 -29.54
N HIS A 11 -8.89 14.89 -29.04
CA HIS A 11 -8.33 15.65 -27.94
C HIS A 11 -8.30 14.71 -26.74
N ALA A 12 -7.11 14.42 -26.26
CA ALA A 12 -6.91 13.90 -24.93
C ALA A 12 -7.51 14.95 -23.98
N GLY A 13 -8.50 14.58 -23.21
CA GLY A 13 -9.10 15.47 -22.22
C GLY A 13 -8.02 15.95 -21.27
N ALA A 14 -7.86 17.26 -21.17
CA ALA A 14 -7.04 17.87 -20.14
C ALA A 14 -7.58 17.42 -18.78
N ALA A 15 -6.69 16.99 -17.89
CA ALA A 15 -7.03 16.73 -16.51
C ALA A 15 -7.73 17.97 -15.93
N PRO A 16 -8.77 17.80 -15.08
CA PRO A 16 -9.43 18.94 -14.47
C PRO A 16 -8.39 19.76 -13.67
N PRO A 17 -8.51 21.09 -13.65
CA PRO A 17 -7.58 21.95 -12.90
C PRO A 17 -7.60 21.48 -11.42
N PRO A 18 -6.45 21.51 -10.73
CA PRO A 18 -6.39 21.14 -9.33
C PRO A 18 -7.41 21.99 -8.54
N GLY A 19 -8.37 21.33 -7.92
CA GLY A 19 -9.34 21.97 -7.05
C GLY A 19 -8.59 22.72 -5.94
N ASN A 20 -9.21 23.77 -5.38
CA ASN A 20 -8.60 24.54 -4.30
C ASN A 20 -8.31 23.58 -3.11
N PRO A 21 -7.02 23.31 -2.77
CA PRO A 21 -6.65 22.26 -1.81
C PRO A 21 -7.34 22.44 -0.44
N VAL A 22 -7.73 23.67 -0.10
CA VAL A 22 -8.35 24.00 1.19
C VAL A 22 -9.83 23.61 1.22
N GLN A 23 -10.58 23.83 0.13
CA GLN A 23 -12.01 23.46 0.08
C GLN A 23 -12.20 21.94 -0.05
N ASP A 24 -11.32 21.28 -0.78
CA ASP A 24 -11.30 19.82 -0.85
C ASP A 24 -10.96 19.20 0.50
N MET A 25 -10.12 19.85 1.29
CA MET A 25 -9.69 19.40 2.61
C MET A 25 -10.80 19.47 3.67
N GLU A 26 -11.61 20.56 3.70
CA GLU A 26 -12.74 20.68 4.62
C GLU A 26 -13.85 19.67 4.33
N SER A 27 -14.13 19.44 3.05
CA SER A 27 -15.10 18.43 2.61
C SER A 27 -14.65 17.03 2.97
N PHE A 28 -13.35 16.78 2.83
CA PHE A 28 -12.71 15.51 3.15
C PHE A 28 -12.70 15.23 4.67
N GLN A 29 -12.41 16.23 5.51
CA GLN A 29 -12.50 16.14 6.97
C GLN A 29 -13.88 15.69 7.43
N LYS A 30 -14.90 16.33 6.87
CA LYS A 30 -16.29 16.07 7.21
C LYS A 30 -16.74 14.65 6.83
N MET A 31 -16.20 14.14 5.72
CA MET A 31 -16.52 12.81 5.19
C MET A 31 -15.84 11.68 5.97
N HIS A 32 -14.61 11.90 6.45
CA HIS A 32 -13.79 10.88 7.12
C HIS A 32 -13.65 11.05 8.63
N GLY A 33 -14.31 12.06 9.23
CA GLY A 33 -14.29 12.30 10.67
C GLY A 33 -12.90 12.62 11.23
N LEU A 34 -12.00 13.15 10.38
CA LEU A 34 -10.64 13.49 10.77
C LEU A 34 -10.63 14.84 11.49
N ASP A 35 -9.92 14.95 12.61
CA ASP A 35 -9.68 16.23 13.22
C ASP A 35 -8.62 17.05 12.44
N ASN A 36 -8.58 18.36 12.70
CA ASN A 36 -7.70 19.29 12.00
C ASN A 36 -6.22 18.96 12.18
N ASP A 37 -5.84 18.39 13.31
CA ASP A 37 -4.43 18.14 13.62
C ASP A 37 -3.97 16.83 12.96
N ALA A 38 -4.82 15.81 12.91
CA ALA A 38 -4.58 14.59 12.15
C ALA A 38 -4.38 14.91 10.66
N LEU A 39 -5.27 15.71 10.08
CA LEU A 39 -5.17 16.09 8.68
C LEU A 39 -3.92 16.92 8.37
N LYS A 40 -3.56 17.88 9.22
CA LYS A 40 -2.31 18.63 9.09
C LYS A 40 -1.07 17.73 9.14
N ASN A 41 -1.08 16.72 10.00
CA ASN A 41 0.01 15.78 10.11
C ASN A 41 0.13 14.91 8.85
N VAL A 42 -0.98 14.39 8.33
CA VAL A 42 -0.99 13.64 7.08
C VAL A 42 -0.52 14.50 5.91
N TYR A 43 -0.99 15.76 5.83
CA TYR A 43 -0.54 16.68 4.80
C TYR A 43 0.97 16.98 4.86
N LYS A 44 1.51 17.18 6.06
CA LYS A 44 2.97 17.34 6.23
C LYS A 44 3.73 16.09 5.77
N GLN A 45 3.20 14.91 6.04
CA GLN A 45 3.81 13.65 5.60
C GLN A 45 3.74 13.52 4.08
N PHE A 46 2.61 13.84 3.47
CA PHE A 46 2.46 13.86 2.03
C PHE A 46 3.51 14.77 1.37
N LEU A 47 3.64 16.01 1.85
CA LEU A 47 4.66 16.95 1.36
C LEU A 47 6.10 16.50 1.58
N ALA A 48 6.35 15.68 2.60
CA ALA A 48 7.68 15.12 2.85
C ALA A 48 8.00 13.96 1.90
N VAL A 49 6.98 13.28 1.38
CA VAL A 49 7.10 12.19 0.40
C VAL A 49 7.16 12.73 -1.03
N ASP A 50 6.31 13.68 -1.36
CA ASP A 50 6.30 14.41 -2.66
C ASP A 50 7.55 15.30 -2.76
N THR A 51 8.66 14.69 -3.17
CA THR A 51 9.98 15.33 -3.18
C THR A 51 10.19 16.26 -4.38
N ASP A 52 9.51 16.00 -5.49
CA ASP A 52 9.55 16.82 -6.69
C ASP A 52 8.49 17.93 -6.71
N LYS A 53 7.60 17.93 -5.69
CA LYS A 53 6.50 18.89 -5.50
C LYS A 53 5.51 18.88 -6.67
N SER A 54 5.28 17.73 -7.24
CA SER A 54 4.29 17.52 -8.29
C SER A 54 2.85 17.59 -7.78
N GLY A 55 2.66 17.46 -6.46
CA GLY A 55 1.35 17.30 -5.81
C GLY A 55 0.82 15.88 -5.87
N LEU A 56 1.64 14.93 -6.32
CA LEU A 56 1.33 13.52 -6.46
C LEU A 56 2.51 12.70 -5.91
N VAL A 57 2.26 11.50 -5.44
CA VAL A 57 3.31 10.57 -4.98
C VAL A 57 3.45 9.46 -6.01
N ASP A 58 4.62 9.35 -6.62
CA ASP A 58 4.95 8.26 -7.54
C ASP A 58 5.46 7.01 -6.79
N ILE A 59 5.60 5.89 -7.53
CA ILE A 59 6.06 4.62 -6.95
C ILE A 59 7.47 4.72 -6.35
N ASN A 60 8.36 5.57 -6.87
CA ASN A 60 9.73 5.71 -6.35
C ASN A 60 9.73 6.53 -5.06
N GLU A 61 8.88 7.53 -4.95
CA GLU A 61 8.65 8.30 -3.73
C GLU A 61 8.03 7.43 -2.65
N PHE A 62 7.07 6.60 -3.03
CA PHE A 62 6.46 5.62 -2.13
C PHE A 62 7.49 4.59 -1.62
N CYS A 63 8.38 4.08 -2.48
CA CYS A 63 9.49 3.21 -2.08
C CYS A 63 10.43 3.91 -1.07
N ARG A 64 10.74 5.19 -1.30
CA ARG A 64 11.56 6.00 -0.38
C ARG A 64 10.88 6.19 0.98
N LEU A 65 9.57 6.45 1.00
CA LEU A 65 8.78 6.52 2.22
C LEU A 65 8.90 5.24 3.04
N LEU A 66 8.76 4.09 2.39
CA LEU A 66 8.81 2.78 3.03
C LEU A 66 10.25 2.32 3.36
N ARG A 67 11.25 2.98 2.80
CA ARG A 67 12.67 2.57 2.86
C ARG A 67 12.92 1.16 2.34
N VAL A 68 12.25 0.81 1.27
CA VAL A 68 12.37 -0.49 0.60
C VAL A 68 12.65 -0.31 -0.88
N GLU A 69 13.24 -1.33 -1.50
CA GLU A 69 13.40 -1.37 -2.95
C GLU A 69 12.07 -1.67 -3.64
N ARG A 70 11.95 -1.19 -4.87
CA ARG A 70 10.79 -1.51 -5.71
C ARG A 70 10.67 -3.02 -5.93
N SER A 71 9.50 -3.57 -5.69
CA SER A 71 9.19 -4.99 -5.80
C SER A 71 7.71 -5.17 -6.11
N GLN A 72 7.30 -6.35 -6.55
CA GLN A 72 5.88 -6.67 -6.77
C GLN A 72 5.05 -6.43 -5.51
N PHE A 73 5.61 -6.69 -4.34
CA PHE A 73 4.99 -6.38 -3.06
C PHE A 73 4.70 -4.87 -2.90
N VAL A 74 5.70 -4.03 -3.19
CA VAL A 74 5.52 -2.56 -3.10
C VAL A 74 4.55 -2.06 -4.16
N GLU A 75 4.58 -2.62 -5.37
CA GLU A 75 3.63 -2.29 -6.44
C GLU A 75 2.19 -2.68 -6.06
N ARG A 76 2.01 -3.85 -5.44
CA ARG A 76 0.70 -4.26 -4.91
C ARG A 76 0.22 -3.31 -3.83
N LEU A 77 1.08 -2.99 -2.86
CA LEU A 77 0.77 -2.05 -1.80
C LEU A 77 0.44 -0.66 -2.34
N PHE A 78 1.23 -0.16 -3.29
CA PHE A 78 0.97 1.11 -3.99
C PHE A 78 -0.41 1.11 -4.67
N GLY A 79 -0.73 0.03 -5.40
CA GLY A 79 -2.03 -0.12 -6.08
C GLY A 79 -3.24 -0.21 -5.13
N MET A 80 -3.04 -0.44 -3.83
CA MET A 80 -4.12 -0.35 -2.83
C MET A 80 -4.39 1.09 -2.40
N PHE A 81 -3.44 1.98 -2.60
CA PHE A 81 -3.58 3.43 -2.41
C PHE A 81 -4.07 4.10 -3.69
N ASP A 82 -3.47 3.77 -4.84
CA ASP A 82 -3.84 4.25 -6.19
C ASP A 82 -5.17 3.60 -6.62
N THR A 83 -6.28 4.17 -6.16
CA THR A 83 -7.63 3.60 -6.34
C THR A 83 -8.19 3.82 -7.74
N ASP A 84 -7.79 4.90 -8.40
CA ASP A 84 -8.21 5.24 -9.76
C ASP A 84 -7.28 4.67 -10.84
N LYS A 85 -6.17 4.01 -10.41
CA LYS A 85 -5.14 3.41 -11.27
C LYS A 85 -4.47 4.42 -12.19
N SER A 86 -4.28 5.64 -11.71
CA SER A 86 -3.59 6.72 -12.41
C SER A 86 -2.06 6.50 -12.53
N GLY A 87 -1.51 5.61 -11.69
CA GLY A 87 -0.08 5.38 -11.54
C GLY A 87 0.60 6.32 -10.56
N THR A 88 -0.18 7.16 -9.88
CA THR A 88 0.26 8.09 -8.84
C THR A 88 -0.75 8.12 -7.71
N ILE A 89 -0.34 8.53 -6.51
CA ILE A 89 -1.23 8.67 -5.35
C ILE A 89 -1.42 10.16 -5.10
N ASP A 90 -2.65 10.62 -5.19
CA ASP A 90 -3.00 11.99 -4.80
C ASP A 90 -3.17 12.13 -3.28
N LEU A 91 -3.35 13.37 -2.80
CA LEU A 91 -3.52 13.62 -1.36
C LEU A 91 -4.74 12.89 -0.77
N LYS A 92 -5.85 12.78 -1.52
CA LYS A 92 -7.07 12.11 -1.04
C LYS A 92 -6.84 10.62 -0.89
N GLU A 93 -6.23 10.00 -1.87
CA GLU A 93 -5.86 8.59 -1.86
C GLU A 93 -4.85 8.28 -0.76
N PHE A 94 -3.87 9.17 -0.58
CA PHE A 94 -2.89 9.04 0.49
C PHE A 94 -3.56 9.06 1.87
N VAL A 95 -4.47 10.00 2.12
CA VAL A 95 -5.21 10.09 3.39
C VAL A 95 -6.14 8.89 3.59
N VAL A 96 -6.87 8.46 2.57
CA VAL A 96 -7.75 7.28 2.64
C VAL A 96 -6.95 6.02 2.94
N GLY A 97 -5.86 5.82 2.20
CA GLY A 97 -4.97 4.68 2.40
C GLY A 97 -4.41 4.64 3.82
N LEU A 98 -3.96 5.79 4.34
CA LEU A 98 -3.48 5.88 5.71
C LEU A 98 -4.57 5.67 6.77
N SER A 99 -5.75 6.21 6.55
CA SER A 99 -6.88 6.03 7.46
C SER A 99 -7.26 4.55 7.54
N ASN A 100 -7.34 3.88 6.41
CA ASN A 100 -7.61 2.44 6.36
C ASN A 100 -6.57 1.61 7.13
N VAL A 101 -5.30 2.01 7.11
CA VAL A 101 -4.23 1.31 7.84
C VAL A 101 -4.11 1.80 9.29
N GLY A 102 -4.29 3.10 9.54
CA GLY A 102 -4.05 3.75 10.84
C GLY A 102 -5.15 3.50 11.86
N THR A 103 -6.40 3.68 11.49
CA THR A 103 -7.57 3.59 12.37
C THR A 103 -8.21 2.21 12.43
N ALA A 104 -7.84 1.34 11.48
CA ALA A 104 -8.40 0.00 11.38
C ALA A 104 -8.17 -0.83 12.64
N ALA A 105 -9.15 -1.64 13.02
CA ALA A 105 -9.01 -2.66 14.04
C ALA A 105 -7.85 -3.62 13.67
N ARG A 106 -7.31 -4.32 14.67
CA ARG A 106 -6.20 -5.26 14.44
C ARG A 106 -6.52 -6.30 13.35
N GLU A 107 -7.76 -6.74 13.29
CA GLU A 107 -8.24 -7.71 12.31
C GLU A 107 -8.21 -7.16 10.89
N ASP A 108 -8.64 -5.92 10.70
CA ASP A 108 -8.58 -5.25 9.40
C ASP A 108 -7.15 -5.04 8.91
N LYS A 109 -6.22 -4.75 9.83
CA LYS A 109 -4.78 -4.66 9.52
C LYS A 109 -4.19 -6.00 9.07
N VAL A 110 -4.60 -7.09 9.71
CA VAL A 110 -4.18 -8.44 9.31
C VAL A 110 -4.77 -8.79 7.96
N LYS A 111 -6.05 -8.46 7.71
CA LYS A 111 -6.70 -8.66 6.43
C LYS A 111 -6.01 -7.86 5.31
N PHE A 112 -5.70 -6.59 5.58
CA PHE A 112 -4.95 -5.75 4.66
C PHE A 112 -3.58 -6.35 4.33
N ALA A 113 -2.82 -6.77 5.35
CA ALA A 113 -1.52 -7.40 5.16
C ALA A 113 -1.62 -8.68 4.33
N PHE A 114 -2.63 -9.52 4.57
CA PHE A 114 -2.89 -10.72 3.79
C PHE A 114 -3.12 -10.37 2.30
N GLN A 115 -3.99 -9.39 2.02
CA GLN A 115 -4.28 -8.95 0.64
C GLN A 115 -3.05 -8.37 -0.08
N VAL A 116 -2.12 -7.76 0.67
CA VAL A 116 -0.85 -7.28 0.12
C VAL A 116 0.10 -8.44 -0.18
N PHE A 117 0.02 -9.51 0.59
CA PHE A 117 0.89 -10.67 0.49
C PHE A 117 0.43 -11.66 -0.58
N ASP A 118 -0.87 -11.81 -0.75
CA ASP A 118 -1.52 -12.51 -1.85
C ASP A 118 -1.37 -11.67 -3.13
N LEU A 119 -0.25 -11.85 -3.83
CA LEU A 119 0.15 -11.00 -4.96
C LEU A 119 -0.70 -11.24 -6.20
N ASP A 120 -1.12 -12.46 -6.42
CA ASP A 120 -1.93 -12.86 -7.57
C ASP A 120 -3.44 -12.82 -7.31
N GLY A 121 -3.85 -12.64 -6.03
CA GLY A 121 -5.25 -12.59 -5.63
C GLY A 121 -5.92 -13.96 -5.60
N SER A 122 -5.15 -15.02 -5.40
CA SER A 122 -5.63 -16.41 -5.34
C SER A 122 -6.48 -16.71 -4.10
N GLY A 123 -6.35 -15.87 -3.06
CA GLY A 123 -6.97 -16.08 -1.76
C GLY A 123 -6.11 -16.90 -0.80
N THR A 124 -4.89 -17.26 -1.20
CA THR A 124 -3.87 -17.93 -0.37
C THR A 124 -2.51 -17.29 -0.60
N ILE A 125 -1.55 -17.56 0.28
CA ILE A 125 -0.15 -17.13 0.09
C ILE A 125 0.71 -18.36 -0.12
N ASP A 126 1.30 -18.46 -1.29
CA ASP A 126 2.20 -19.55 -1.64
C ASP A 126 3.65 -19.32 -1.15
N ALA A 127 4.51 -20.34 -1.32
CA ALA A 127 5.90 -20.26 -0.90
C ALA A 127 6.72 -19.19 -1.63
N ASP A 128 6.42 -18.93 -2.91
CA ASP A 128 7.12 -17.94 -3.72
C ASP A 128 6.71 -16.51 -3.32
N GLU A 129 5.44 -16.31 -2.99
CA GLU A 129 4.92 -15.06 -2.46
C GLU A 129 5.51 -14.79 -1.09
N LEU A 130 5.50 -15.78 -0.19
CA LEU A 130 6.12 -15.65 1.13
C LEU A 130 7.62 -15.33 1.01
N LYS A 131 8.32 -15.95 0.07
CA LYS A 131 9.74 -15.67 -0.22
C LYS A 131 9.96 -14.22 -0.65
N LYS A 132 9.11 -13.69 -1.54
CA LYS A 132 9.15 -12.29 -1.98
C LYS A 132 8.97 -11.33 -0.81
N ILE A 133 8.05 -11.65 0.11
CA ILE A 133 7.78 -10.86 1.30
C ILE A 133 8.97 -10.86 2.25
N VAL A 134 9.50 -12.05 2.57
CA VAL A 134 10.67 -12.18 3.46
C VAL A 134 11.87 -11.41 2.92
N LYS A 135 12.06 -11.40 1.60
CA LYS A 135 13.08 -10.61 0.91
C LYS A 135 12.81 -9.11 1.02
N ALA A 136 11.61 -8.66 0.67
CA ALA A 136 11.24 -7.24 0.64
C ALA A 136 11.30 -6.59 2.04
N THR A 137 11.02 -7.36 3.08
CA THR A 137 11.01 -6.90 4.47
C THR A 137 12.37 -7.00 5.17
N ASN A 138 13.42 -7.40 4.44
CA ASN A 138 14.75 -7.65 4.99
C ASN A 138 14.77 -8.60 6.21
N MET A 139 13.77 -9.49 6.31
CA MET A 139 13.68 -10.48 7.40
C MET A 139 14.75 -11.56 7.34
N ALA A 140 15.41 -11.70 6.20
CA ALA A 140 16.50 -12.63 6.02
C ALA A 140 17.52 -12.10 5.01
N SER A 141 18.80 -12.41 5.21
CA SER A 141 19.80 -12.21 4.16
C SER A 141 19.53 -13.16 2.99
N THR A 142 20.02 -12.81 1.80
CA THR A 142 19.84 -13.64 0.59
C THR A 142 20.26 -15.09 0.81
N LYS A 143 21.30 -15.34 1.64
CA LYS A 143 21.78 -16.68 1.97
C LYS A 143 20.85 -17.47 2.90
N GLN A 144 19.96 -16.80 3.62
CA GLN A 144 19.05 -17.40 4.60
C GLN A 144 17.60 -17.43 4.12
N LEU A 145 17.34 -16.84 2.95
CA LEU A 145 16.00 -16.60 2.44
C LEU A 145 15.19 -17.89 2.31
N ASP A 146 15.72 -18.89 1.60
CA ASP A 146 15.02 -20.17 1.38
C ASP A 146 14.75 -20.88 2.70
N ARG A 147 15.75 -21.00 3.55
CA ARG A 147 15.62 -21.63 4.87
C ARG A 147 14.60 -20.92 5.77
N LYS A 148 14.55 -19.58 5.69
CA LYS A 148 13.59 -18.80 6.46
C LYS A 148 12.18 -18.95 5.92
N THR A 149 12.02 -18.98 4.60
CA THR A 149 10.74 -19.21 3.94
C THR A 149 10.19 -20.60 4.27
N GLU A 150 11.00 -21.65 4.12
CA GLU A 150 10.61 -23.02 4.49
C GLU A 150 10.21 -23.15 5.97
N TRP A 151 10.98 -22.50 6.84
CA TRP A 151 10.65 -22.51 8.26
C TRP A 151 9.31 -21.81 8.54
N LEU A 152 9.05 -20.66 7.90
CA LEU A 152 7.77 -19.95 8.03
C LEU A 152 6.63 -20.77 7.48
N MET A 153 6.76 -21.37 6.28
CA MET A 153 5.75 -22.27 5.73
C MET A 153 5.38 -23.36 6.73
N LYS A 154 6.36 -24.09 7.29
CA LYS A 154 6.13 -25.13 8.28
C LYS A 154 5.46 -24.65 9.57
N GLN A 155 5.56 -23.37 9.90
CA GLN A 155 4.90 -22.80 11.08
C GLN A 155 3.47 -22.36 10.80
N CYS A 156 3.12 -22.12 9.54
CA CYS A 156 1.88 -21.51 9.10
C CYS A 156 0.92 -22.50 8.45
N ASP A 157 1.42 -23.24 7.48
CA ASP A 157 0.70 -24.28 6.75
C ASP A 157 0.42 -25.45 7.71
N THR A 158 -0.78 -25.47 8.27
CA THR A 158 -1.17 -26.44 9.30
C THR A 158 -1.86 -27.65 8.73
N ASP A 159 -2.46 -27.52 7.55
CA ASP A 159 -3.14 -28.61 6.85
C ASP A 159 -2.26 -29.31 5.81
N GLY A 160 -1.09 -28.72 5.49
CA GLY A 160 -0.07 -29.30 4.62
C GLY A 160 -0.40 -29.20 3.13
N ASP A 161 -1.24 -28.25 2.74
CA ASP A 161 -1.62 -28.03 1.33
C ASP A 161 -0.56 -27.27 0.51
N GLY A 162 0.47 -26.75 1.17
CA GLY A 162 1.57 -25.99 0.57
C GLY A 162 1.31 -24.50 0.42
N ASN A 163 0.16 -24.01 0.92
CA ASN A 163 -0.24 -22.61 0.90
C ASN A 163 -0.54 -22.12 2.31
N ILE A 164 -0.72 -20.84 2.48
CA ILE A 164 -1.16 -20.22 3.73
C ILE A 164 -2.53 -19.58 3.47
N SER A 165 -3.57 -20.16 4.03
CA SER A 165 -4.92 -19.62 4.03
C SER A 165 -5.01 -18.35 4.90
N TYR A 166 -6.08 -17.58 4.76
CA TYR A 166 -6.30 -16.40 5.61
C TYR A 166 -6.35 -16.77 7.11
N GLU A 167 -6.97 -17.87 7.46
CA GLU A 167 -7.08 -18.32 8.86
C GLU A 167 -5.71 -18.68 9.45
N GLU A 168 -4.87 -19.34 8.68
CA GLU A 168 -3.50 -19.68 9.06
C GLU A 168 -2.64 -18.43 9.18
N PHE A 169 -2.80 -17.48 8.27
CA PHE A 169 -2.13 -16.19 8.35
C PHE A 169 -2.54 -15.38 9.59
N VAL A 170 -3.81 -15.38 9.96
CA VAL A 170 -4.28 -14.78 11.23
C VAL A 170 -3.58 -15.40 12.43
N ASN A 171 -3.41 -16.73 12.45
CA ASN A 171 -2.71 -17.43 13.52
C ASN A 171 -1.20 -17.11 13.51
N LEU A 172 -0.61 -17.01 12.34
CA LEU A 172 0.78 -16.55 12.17
C LEU A 172 0.97 -15.13 12.71
N ALA A 173 0.08 -14.20 12.35
CA ALA A 173 0.13 -12.81 12.79
C ALA A 173 -0.01 -12.64 14.31
N LYS A 174 -0.69 -13.59 14.98
CA LYS A 174 -0.76 -13.65 16.45
C LYS A 174 0.58 -14.08 17.05
N LYS A 175 1.22 -15.09 16.46
CA LYS A 175 2.51 -15.64 16.94
C LYS A 175 3.70 -14.74 16.60
N PHE A 176 3.65 -14.10 15.42
CA PHE A 176 4.73 -13.28 14.88
C PHE A 176 4.21 -11.93 14.41
N PRO A 177 3.87 -10.99 15.31
CA PRO A 177 3.32 -9.68 14.94
C PRO A 177 4.19 -8.92 13.95
N ASN A 178 5.51 -9.14 13.99
CA ASN A 178 6.48 -8.48 13.11
C ASN A 178 6.37 -8.91 11.64
N ILE A 179 5.71 -10.02 11.32
CA ILE A 179 5.49 -10.45 9.94
C ILE A 179 4.48 -9.54 9.23
N VAL A 180 3.55 -8.98 10.01
CA VAL A 180 2.57 -8.00 9.55
C VAL A 180 3.16 -6.58 9.54
N PHE A 181 4.40 -6.45 10.00
CA PHE A 181 5.10 -5.19 10.26
C PHE A 181 5.26 -4.26 9.04
N PRO A 182 5.37 -4.68 7.78
CA PRO A 182 5.37 -3.72 6.67
C PRO A 182 4.08 -2.90 6.61
N ALA A 183 2.93 -3.52 6.86
CA ALA A 183 1.66 -2.81 6.98
C ALA A 183 1.62 -1.97 8.28
N TYR A 184 2.23 -2.45 9.38
CA TYR A 184 2.35 -1.71 10.65
C TYR A 184 3.41 -0.61 10.58
N SER A 185 4.50 -0.75 9.83
CA SER A 185 5.51 0.30 9.61
C SER A 185 4.93 1.48 8.86
N LEU A 186 4.08 1.21 7.87
CA LEU A 186 3.25 2.23 7.25
C LEU A 186 2.38 2.91 8.30
N ALA A 187 1.66 2.13 9.11
CA ALA A 187 0.80 2.67 10.16
C ALA A 187 1.58 3.39 11.28
N SER A 188 2.76 2.92 11.67
CA SER A 188 3.52 3.48 12.79
C SER A 188 4.61 4.47 12.37
N GLY A 189 5.17 4.37 11.18
CA GLY A 189 6.03 5.40 10.59
C GLY A 189 5.23 6.65 10.21
N LEU A 190 3.94 6.45 9.94
CA LEU A 190 2.92 7.47 9.71
C LEU A 190 2.08 7.72 10.97
N GLY A 191 2.28 6.91 12.00
CA GLY A 191 1.52 6.85 13.26
C GLY A 191 1.89 7.91 14.30
N GLY A 192 2.29 9.08 13.88
CA GLY A 192 2.10 10.27 14.69
C GLY A 192 0.63 10.63 14.91
N LEU A 193 -0.31 9.77 14.48
CA LEU A 193 -1.75 9.98 14.57
C LEU A 193 -2.38 9.53 15.90
N ASN A 194 -1.61 8.84 16.78
CA ASN A 194 -2.11 8.42 18.09
C ASN A 194 -1.13 8.83 19.20
N LYS A 195 -1.10 10.12 19.50
CA LYS A 195 -0.81 10.65 20.85
C LYS A 195 -1.63 11.89 21.08
#